data_58459aa8b43c1f4a602eb51094843d9d
#
_entry.id   58459aa8b43c1f4a602eb51094843d9d
#
_cell.length_a   1.000
_cell.length_b   1.000
_cell.length_c   1.000
_cell.angle_alpha   90.00
_cell.angle_beta   90.00
_cell.angle_gamma   90.00
#
_symmetry.space_group_name_H-M   'P 1'
#
loop_
_entity.id
_entity.type
_entity.pdbx_description
1 polymer ?
#
loop_
_entity_poly.entity_id
_entity_poly.type
_entity_poly.pdbx_seq_one_letter_code
_entity_poly.pdbx_strand_id
1 'polypeptide(L)'
;MSKFEIREVDGPNNVGLFALEDISKYTIIIRETPFYSFGMENIRHYMMNANPTGNPVLDAEIRELQTKIGVANKKYKQRDSSFNERYPSEARILLDRMAAIISEKDFESESKDVQEKWLALHDAHQDVRKDTLIGIFGLTSEKGKLFNGKIAYCRGFDKSKERYVVECNPNPEKVLLKKENLKTVSGVFRSNSYTEGLFETRCRMNHSCKPNTETLSVPQYNELYEKTLVANLPNECITIAKEDIKAGEELTAYYISIGAGKNVSIRREELREKYRFECQCEYCCNEEI
;
A
#
# COMPACT_ATOMS: atom_id res chain seq x y z
N MET A 1 -5.47 -8.05 25.79
CA MET A 1 -6.61 -8.14 24.85
C MET A 1 -6.40 -7.11 23.77
N SER A 2 -6.87 -7.36 22.54
CA SER A 2 -6.82 -6.37 21.45
C SER A 2 -7.72 -5.19 21.81
N LYS A 3 -7.27 -3.96 21.53
CA LYS A 3 -8.04 -2.73 21.76
C LYS A 3 -8.94 -2.37 20.57
N PHE A 4 -8.85 -3.13 19.49
CA PHE A 4 -9.58 -2.91 18.24
C PHE A 4 -10.00 -4.23 17.60
N GLU A 5 -10.92 -4.13 16.67
CA GLU A 5 -11.31 -5.20 15.76
C GLU A 5 -11.24 -4.72 14.31
N ILE A 6 -11.18 -5.67 13.38
CA ILE A 6 -11.25 -5.41 11.94
C ILE A 6 -12.70 -5.61 11.50
N ARG A 7 -13.28 -4.60 10.83
CA ARG A 7 -14.62 -4.66 10.25
C ARG A 7 -14.58 -4.36 8.76
N GLU A 8 -15.47 -4.98 8.00
CA GLU A 8 -15.74 -4.51 6.63
C GLU A 8 -16.39 -3.13 6.66
N VAL A 9 -15.93 -2.27 5.75
CA VAL A 9 -16.47 -0.94 5.54
C VAL A 9 -17.11 -0.89 4.16
N ASP A 10 -17.36 -0.22 3.35
CA ASP A 10 -17.97 -0.07 2.05
C ASP A 10 -17.70 -1.21 1.04
N GLY A 11 -18.07 -2.45 1.38
CA GLY A 11 -18.02 -3.59 0.46
C GLY A 11 -16.90 -4.61 0.73
N PRO A 12 -16.89 -5.73 0.02
CA PRO A 12 -15.97 -6.84 0.29
C PRO A 12 -14.52 -6.43 0.06
N ASN A 13 -13.67 -6.82 1.00
CA ASN A 13 -12.22 -6.53 1.03
C ASN A 13 -11.81 -5.08 1.34
N ASN A 14 -12.74 -4.19 1.61
CA ASN A 14 -12.45 -2.89 2.21
C ASN A 14 -12.71 -3.00 3.71
N VAL A 15 -11.68 -2.89 4.52
CA VAL A 15 -11.76 -3.05 5.97
C VAL A 15 -11.22 -1.83 6.68
N GLY A 16 -11.68 -1.61 7.92
CA GLY A 16 -11.16 -0.61 8.85
C GLY A 16 -10.89 -1.23 10.21
N LEU A 17 -10.16 -0.50 11.04
CA LEU A 17 -9.92 -0.84 12.44
C LEU A 17 -10.85 -0.02 13.32
N PHE A 18 -11.57 -0.66 14.22
CA PHE A 18 -12.53 0.00 15.11
C PHE A 18 -12.21 -0.26 16.57
N ALA A 19 -12.24 0.78 17.40
CA ALA A 19 -12.00 0.67 18.83
C ALA A 19 -13.03 -0.23 19.51
N LEU A 20 -12.59 -1.19 20.31
CA LEU A 20 -13.46 -2.08 21.11
C LEU A 20 -13.85 -1.47 22.46
N GLU A 21 -13.08 -0.52 22.94
CA GLU A 21 -13.23 0.17 24.21
C GLU A 21 -12.83 1.63 24.07
N ASP A 22 -13.16 2.47 25.05
CA ASP A 22 -12.65 3.85 25.10
C ASP A 22 -11.11 3.82 25.24
N ILE A 23 -10.43 4.53 24.36
CA ILE A 23 -8.97 4.62 24.32
C ILE A 23 -8.56 6.05 24.67
N SER A 24 -7.84 6.21 25.77
CA SER A 24 -7.33 7.52 26.17
C SER A 24 -6.20 8.00 25.28
N LYS A 25 -6.11 9.29 25.09
CA LYS A 25 -5.00 9.97 24.40
C LYS A 25 -3.63 9.44 24.85
N TYR A 26 -2.71 9.30 23.90
CA TYR A 26 -1.34 8.77 24.07
C TYR A 26 -1.22 7.28 24.44
N THR A 27 -2.34 6.57 24.47
CA THR A 27 -2.32 5.11 24.65
C THR A 27 -1.71 4.43 23.43
N ILE A 28 -0.79 3.49 23.65
CA ILE A 28 -0.30 2.61 22.58
C ILE A 28 -1.43 1.64 22.19
N ILE A 29 -1.80 1.67 20.92
CA ILE A 29 -2.86 0.84 20.33
C ILE A 29 -2.26 -0.36 19.61
N ILE A 30 -1.27 -0.11 18.74
CA ILE A 30 -0.61 -1.13 17.92
C ILE A 30 0.89 -1.01 18.13
N ARG A 31 1.54 -2.16 18.24
CA ARG A 31 2.98 -2.30 18.21
C ARG A 31 3.31 -3.42 17.25
N GLU A 32 3.89 -3.09 16.08
CA GLU A 32 3.98 -4.00 14.97
C GLU A 32 5.27 -3.79 14.17
N THR A 33 5.82 -4.88 13.65
CA THR A 33 6.90 -4.87 12.65
C THR A 33 6.33 -5.18 11.28
N PRO A 34 6.92 -4.64 10.19
CA PRO A 34 6.48 -5.02 8.85
C PRO A 34 6.71 -6.52 8.62
N PHE A 35 5.74 -7.20 8.03
CA PHE A 35 5.92 -8.60 7.60
C PHE A 35 6.73 -8.69 6.30
N TYR A 36 6.81 -7.59 5.54
CA TYR A 36 7.69 -7.40 4.40
C TYR A 36 8.32 -6.01 4.50
N SER A 37 9.64 -5.96 4.51
CA SER A 37 10.41 -4.71 4.57
C SER A 37 10.92 -4.33 3.19
N PHE A 38 10.57 -3.12 2.74
CA PHE A 38 11.05 -2.56 1.49
C PHE A 38 11.94 -1.35 1.78
N GLY A 39 13.25 -1.56 1.78
CA GLY A 39 14.22 -0.50 2.05
C GLY A 39 14.57 0.32 0.83
N MET A 40 14.84 1.64 1.02
CA MET A 40 15.42 2.51 -0.02
C MET A 40 16.76 1.95 -0.57
N GLU A 41 17.43 1.09 0.19
CA GLU A 41 18.64 0.39 -0.26
C GLU A 41 18.33 -0.61 -1.38
N ASN A 42 17.18 -1.28 -1.31
CA ASN A 42 16.73 -2.16 -2.38
C ASN A 42 16.51 -1.36 -3.67
N ILE A 43 15.84 -0.20 -3.60
CA ILE A 43 15.68 0.67 -4.76
C ILE A 43 17.05 1.08 -5.32
N ARG A 44 18.00 1.47 -4.48
CA ARG A 44 19.36 1.83 -4.91
C ARG A 44 20.08 0.66 -5.57
N HIS A 45 20.00 -0.53 -4.99
CA HIS A 45 20.58 -1.74 -5.57
C HIS A 45 20.03 -2.02 -6.97
N TYR A 46 18.71 -1.95 -7.13
CA TYR A 46 18.05 -2.11 -8.43
C TYR A 46 18.39 -0.97 -9.41
N MET A 47 18.60 0.25 -8.92
CA MET A 47 19.02 1.37 -9.77
C MET A 47 20.47 1.27 -10.26
N MET A 48 21.34 0.56 -9.54
CA MET A 48 22.76 0.42 -9.88
C MET A 48 23.08 -0.81 -10.74
N ASN A 49 22.17 -1.77 -10.83
CA ASN A 49 22.33 -2.99 -11.62
C ASN A 49 21.75 -2.84 -13.03
N ALA A 50 22.48 -3.30 -14.03
CA ALA A 50 22.04 -3.27 -15.43
C ALA A 50 20.85 -4.22 -15.71
N ASN A 51 20.77 -5.34 -14.97
CA ASN A 51 19.71 -6.35 -15.10
C ASN A 51 19.20 -6.78 -13.71
N PRO A 52 18.51 -5.91 -13.01
CA PRO A 52 18.19 -6.11 -11.59
C PRO A 52 17.23 -7.27 -11.35
N THR A 53 16.29 -7.55 -12.26
CA THR A 53 15.28 -8.59 -12.09
C THR A 53 15.62 -9.90 -12.80
N GLY A 54 16.57 -9.89 -13.73
CA GLY A 54 16.87 -11.03 -14.63
C GLY A 54 15.75 -11.30 -15.65
N ASN A 55 14.70 -10.47 -15.69
CA ASN A 55 13.67 -10.51 -16.72
C ASN A 55 13.88 -9.34 -17.70
N PRO A 56 14.21 -9.60 -18.98
CA PRO A 56 14.56 -8.55 -19.95
C PRO A 56 13.46 -7.49 -20.13
N VAL A 57 12.19 -7.87 -20.02
CA VAL A 57 11.04 -6.96 -20.19
C VAL A 57 10.93 -6.03 -18.99
N LEU A 58 10.97 -6.56 -17.76
CA LEU A 58 10.94 -5.78 -16.54
C LEU A 58 12.17 -4.89 -16.41
N ASP A 59 13.35 -5.40 -16.75
CA ASP A 59 14.60 -4.64 -16.73
C ASP A 59 14.58 -3.49 -17.74
N ALA A 60 13.92 -3.66 -18.91
CA ALA A 60 13.72 -2.58 -19.87
C ALA A 60 12.77 -1.51 -19.32
N GLU A 61 11.67 -1.91 -18.68
CA GLU A 61 10.71 -0.99 -18.04
C GLU A 61 11.38 -0.20 -16.90
N ILE A 62 12.17 -0.85 -16.06
CA ILE A 62 12.93 -0.19 -14.98
C ILE A 62 13.89 0.85 -15.56
N ARG A 63 14.64 0.55 -16.63
CA ARG A 63 15.54 1.51 -17.28
C ARG A 63 14.79 2.72 -17.85
N GLU A 64 13.63 2.49 -18.45
CA GLU A 64 12.79 3.58 -18.94
C GLU A 64 12.32 4.50 -17.80
N LEU A 65 11.86 3.90 -16.69
CA LEU A 65 11.45 4.64 -15.49
C LEU A 65 12.62 5.43 -14.88
N GLN A 66 13.82 4.83 -14.77
CA GLN A 66 15.03 5.53 -14.32
C GLN A 66 15.35 6.77 -15.17
N THR A 67 15.25 6.65 -16.48
CA THR A 67 15.47 7.75 -17.40
C THR A 67 14.45 8.87 -17.17
N LYS A 68 13.17 8.53 -17.07
CA LYS A 68 12.09 9.49 -16.80
C LYS A 68 12.26 10.20 -15.45
N ILE A 69 12.63 9.45 -14.39
CA ILE A 69 12.93 10.02 -13.06
C ILE A 69 14.10 11.01 -13.16
N GLY A 70 15.16 10.66 -13.89
CA GLY A 70 16.30 11.55 -14.11
C GLY A 70 15.92 12.87 -14.79
N VAL A 71 15.02 12.81 -15.79
CA VAL A 71 14.48 14.01 -16.48
C VAL A 71 13.60 14.83 -15.53
N ALA A 72 12.70 14.21 -14.78
CA ALA A 72 11.84 14.89 -13.82
C ALA A 72 12.65 15.60 -12.73
N ASN A 73 13.68 14.95 -12.19
CA ASN A 73 14.58 15.54 -11.20
C ASN A 73 15.40 16.72 -11.76
N LYS A 74 15.83 16.68 -13.02
CA LYS A 74 16.51 17.82 -13.66
C LYS A 74 15.58 19.02 -13.80
N LYS A 75 14.35 18.82 -14.25
CA LYS A 75 13.32 19.88 -14.32
C LYS A 75 13.06 20.52 -12.96
N TYR A 76 13.05 19.71 -11.90
CA TYR A 76 12.84 20.18 -10.53
C TYR A 76 13.99 21.07 -10.04
N LYS A 77 15.25 20.66 -10.27
CA LYS A 77 16.44 21.43 -9.86
C LYS A 77 16.57 22.78 -10.58
N GLN A 78 15.90 22.96 -11.70
CA GLN A 78 15.87 24.23 -12.46
C GLN A 78 14.77 25.20 -11.99
N ARG A 79 13.86 24.77 -11.10
CA ARG A 79 12.85 25.62 -10.46
C ARG A 79 13.44 26.28 -9.23
N ASP A 80 13.09 27.55 -9.03
CA ASP A 80 13.59 28.40 -7.94
C ASP A 80 13.41 27.74 -6.57
N SER A 81 14.42 27.87 -5.69
CA SER A 81 14.55 27.23 -4.39
C SER A 81 13.53 27.65 -3.32
N SER A 82 12.60 28.55 -3.65
CA SER A 82 11.52 28.98 -2.76
C SER A 82 10.39 27.95 -2.60
N PHE A 83 10.34 26.89 -3.42
CA PHE A 83 9.36 25.83 -3.34
C PHE A 83 9.88 24.65 -2.53
N ASN A 84 9.43 24.58 -1.29
CA ASN A 84 9.65 23.47 -0.34
C ASN A 84 8.81 22.22 -0.72
N GLU A 85 8.61 21.94 -1.99
CA GLU A 85 7.92 20.74 -2.47
C GLU A 85 8.91 19.57 -2.54
N ARG A 86 8.77 18.64 -1.61
CA ARG A 86 9.43 17.35 -1.66
C ARG A 86 9.01 16.64 -2.95
N TYR A 87 9.95 16.43 -3.87
CA TYR A 87 9.82 15.72 -5.15
C TYR A 87 8.61 16.11 -6.02
N PRO A 88 8.82 16.40 -7.30
CA PRO A 88 7.71 16.60 -8.23
C PRO A 88 6.81 15.36 -8.20
N SER A 89 5.51 15.54 -8.22
CA SER A 89 4.50 14.47 -8.23
C SER A 89 4.81 13.41 -9.28
N GLU A 90 5.30 13.82 -10.45
CA GLU A 90 5.72 12.94 -11.54
C GLU A 90 6.86 11.98 -11.16
N ALA A 91 7.93 12.48 -10.53
CA ALA A 91 9.05 11.63 -10.12
C ALA A 91 8.63 10.63 -9.04
N ARG A 92 7.73 11.02 -8.15
CA ARG A 92 7.19 10.16 -7.11
C ARG A 92 6.32 9.05 -7.69
N ILE A 93 5.42 9.37 -8.62
CA ILE A 93 4.61 8.37 -9.33
C ILE A 93 5.50 7.34 -10.04
N LEU A 94 6.58 7.81 -10.68
CA LEU A 94 7.51 6.92 -11.36
C LEU A 94 8.28 6.02 -10.38
N LEU A 95 8.69 6.55 -9.22
CA LEU A 95 9.32 5.78 -8.14
C LEU A 95 8.37 4.73 -7.58
N ASP A 96 7.10 5.09 -7.33
CA ASP A 96 6.08 4.15 -6.84
C ASP A 96 5.84 3.02 -7.85
N ARG A 97 5.84 3.31 -9.16
CA ARG A 97 5.74 2.29 -10.21
C ARG A 97 6.96 1.36 -10.25
N MET A 98 8.16 1.92 -10.12
CA MET A 98 9.39 1.13 -10.07
C MET A 98 9.40 0.22 -8.83
N ALA A 99 9.04 0.75 -7.66
CA ALA A 99 8.91 -0.02 -6.43
C ALA A 99 7.90 -1.16 -6.57
N ALA A 100 6.78 -0.93 -7.27
CA ALA A 100 5.79 -1.95 -7.55
C ALA A 100 6.31 -3.10 -8.41
N ILE A 101 7.11 -2.81 -9.45
CA ILE A 101 7.74 -3.85 -10.30
C ILE A 101 8.72 -4.69 -9.49
N ILE A 102 9.53 -4.02 -8.65
CA ILE A 102 10.50 -4.70 -7.78
C ILE A 102 9.76 -5.59 -6.77
N SER A 103 8.68 -5.09 -6.20
CA SER A 103 7.89 -5.84 -5.22
C SER A 103 7.25 -7.12 -5.79
N GLU A 104 6.89 -7.16 -7.08
CA GLU A 104 6.42 -8.39 -7.73
C GLU A 104 7.52 -9.46 -7.75
N LYS A 105 8.76 -9.06 -8.00
CA LYS A 105 9.91 -9.97 -7.99
C LYS A 105 10.20 -10.51 -6.59
N ASP A 106 10.22 -9.62 -5.60
CA ASP A 106 10.45 -10.01 -4.21
C ASP A 106 9.34 -10.94 -3.72
N PHE A 107 8.08 -10.64 -4.04
CA PHE A 107 6.93 -11.46 -3.68
C PHE A 107 7.07 -12.93 -4.14
N GLU A 108 7.60 -13.18 -5.34
CA GLU A 108 7.78 -14.55 -5.84
C GLU A 108 8.77 -15.37 -5.01
N SER A 109 9.73 -14.70 -4.37
CA SER A 109 10.75 -15.33 -3.52
C SER A 109 10.35 -15.43 -2.05
N GLU A 110 9.26 -14.77 -1.65
CA GLU A 110 8.81 -14.76 -0.27
C GLU A 110 8.16 -16.08 0.16
N SER A 111 8.12 -16.31 1.47
CA SER A 111 7.43 -17.45 2.06
C SER A 111 5.91 -17.40 1.79
N LYS A 112 5.26 -18.56 1.83
CA LYS A 112 3.79 -18.61 1.66
C LYS A 112 3.04 -17.76 2.68
N ASP A 113 3.48 -17.71 3.92
CA ASP A 113 2.87 -16.89 4.97
C ASP A 113 2.92 -15.40 4.60
N VAL A 114 4.07 -14.92 4.11
CA VAL A 114 4.22 -13.53 3.63
C VAL A 114 3.34 -13.27 2.40
N GLN A 115 3.30 -14.18 1.44
CA GLN A 115 2.47 -14.08 0.24
C GLN A 115 0.96 -14.01 0.59
N GLU A 116 0.51 -14.83 1.54
CA GLU A 116 -0.88 -14.84 2.02
C GLU A 116 -1.24 -13.52 2.72
N LYS A 117 -0.38 -13.03 3.62
CA LYS A 117 -0.56 -11.73 4.28
C LYS A 117 -0.61 -10.59 3.28
N TRP A 118 0.26 -10.61 2.27
CA TRP A 118 0.28 -9.61 1.21
C TRP A 118 -1.04 -9.57 0.46
N LEU A 119 -1.51 -10.72 -0.06
CA LEU A 119 -2.76 -10.81 -0.81
C LEU A 119 -4.02 -10.61 0.03
N ALA A 120 -3.91 -10.68 1.37
CA ALA A 120 -4.99 -10.33 2.28
C ALA A 120 -5.25 -8.81 2.34
N LEU A 121 -4.29 -7.97 1.93
CA LEU A 121 -4.44 -6.53 1.90
C LEU A 121 -5.26 -6.04 0.68
N HIS A 122 -5.70 -4.79 0.73
CA HIS A 122 -6.51 -4.17 -0.32
C HIS A 122 -5.69 -3.85 -1.59
N ASP A 123 -6.29 -4.02 -2.78
CA ASP A 123 -5.74 -3.58 -4.06
C ASP A 123 -6.65 -2.49 -4.67
N ALA A 124 -6.32 -1.22 -4.44
CA ALA A 124 -7.04 -0.09 -5.01
C ALA A 124 -6.77 0.11 -6.52
N HIS A 125 -5.66 -0.43 -7.02
CA HIS A 125 -5.25 -0.18 -8.40
C HIS A 125 -5.82 -1.16 -9.40
N GLN A 126 -5.82 -2.45 -9.06
CA GLN A 126 -6.29 -3.55 -9.92
C GLN A 126 -5.89 -3.39 -11.40
N ASP A 127 -4.62 -2.98 -11.64
CA ASP A 127 -4.07 -2.75 -12.98
C ASP A 127 -3.69 -4.09 -13.62
N VAL A 128 -4.68 -4.95 -13.87
CA VAL A 128 -4.49 -6.29 -14.44
C VAL A 128 -4.12 -6.17 -15.92
N ARG A 129 -2.89 -6.52 -16.27
CA ARG A 129 -2.36 -6.53 -17.64
C ARG A 129 -1.79 -7.90 -17.98
N LYS A 130 -1.48 -8.11 -19.26
CA LYS A 130 -0.79 -9.33 -19.68
C LYS A 130 0.54 -9.48 -18.91
N ASP A 131 0.79 -10.70 -18.46
CA ASP A 131 1.97 -11.13 -17.68
C ASP A 131 2.10 -10.46 -16.28
N THR A 132 1.03 -9.83 -15.77
CA THR A 132 0.95 -9.37 -14.38
C THR A 132 0.78 -10.55 -13.44
N LEU A 133 1.52 -10.54 -12.34
CA LEU A 133 1.38 -11.48 -11.23
C LEU A 133 0.16 -11.12 -10.38
N ILE A 134 -0.70 -12.08 -10.16
CA ILE A 134 -2.00 -11.88 -9.49
C ILE A 134 -2.29 -12.93 -8.44
N GLY A 135 -3.08 -12.55 -7.44
CA GLY A 135 -3.78 -13.46 -6.54
C GLY A 135 -5.25 -13.60 -6.91
N ILE A 136 -5.80 -14.80 -6.77
CA ILE A 136 -7.20 -15.13 -7.04
C ILE A 136 -7.96 -15.17 -5.73
N PHE A 137 -9.15 -14.53 -5.67
CA PHE A 137 -9.96 -14.46 -4.47
C PHE A 137 -11.46 -14.32 -4.76
N GLY A 138 -12.30 -14.49 -3.72
CA GLY A 138 -13.72 -14.18 -3.77
C GLY A 138 -14.57 -15.09 -4.67
N LEU A 139 -14.04 -16.23 -5.13
CA LEU A 139 -14.79 -17.20 -5.91
C LEU A 139 -15.68 -18.03 -4.96
N THR A 140 -16.98 -18.09 -5.28
CA THR A 140 -18.00 -18.70 -4.41
C THR A 140 -18.47 -20.09 -4.87
N SER A 141 -18.31 -20.41 -6.17
CA SER A 141 -18.66 -21.75 -6.69
C SER A 141 -17.72 -22.83 -6.14
N GLU A 142 -18.21 -24.07 -6.02
CA GLU A 142 -17.41 -25.19 -5.48
C GLU A 142 -16.08 -25.39 -6.23
N LYS A 143 -16.11 -25.36 -7.56
CA LYS A 143 -14.88 -25.41 -8.37
C LYS A 143 -14.03 -24.15 -8.24
N GLY A 144 -14.67 -22.99 -8.15
CA GLY A 144 -13.97 -21.70 -8.03
C GLY A 144 -13.21 -21.58 -6.71
N LYS A 145 -13.80 -22.00 -5.60
CA LYS A 145 -13.16 -21.95 -4.28
C LYS A 145 -11.77 -22.61 -4.24
N LEU A 146 -11.53 -23.62 -5.10
CA LEU A 146 -10.23 -24.30 -5.20
C LEU A 146 -9.11 -23.40 -5.78
N PHE A 147 -9.47 -22.28 -6.36
CA PHE A 147 -8.51 -21.29 -6.90
C PHE A 147 -8.27 -20.13 -5.94
N ASN A 148 -9.11 -19.90 -4.95
CA ASN A 148 -8.90 -18.81 -3.97
C ASN A 148 -7.56 -19.00 -3.24
N GLY A 149 -6.81 -17.91 -3.13
CA GLY A 149 -5.48 -17.90 -2.53
C GLY A 149 -4.35 -18.36 -3.46
N LYS A 150 -4.67 -18.85 -4.68
CA LYS A 150 -3.64 -19.21 -5.65
C LYS A 150 -3.03 -17.98 -6.29
N ILE A 151 -1.73 -18.08 -6.54
CA ILE A 151 -0.94 -17.14 -7.32
C ILE A 151 -0.99 -17.57 -8.78
N ALA A 152 -1.12 -16.62 -9.69
CA ALA A 152 -1.28 -16.88 -11.11
C ALA A 152 -0.75 -15.72 -11.95
N TYR A 153 -0.58 -15.96 -13.26
CA TYR A 153 -0.27 -14.92 -14.24
C TYR A 153 -1.47 -14.59 -15.10
N CYS A 154 -1.73 -13.31 -15.30
CA CYS A 154 -2.68 -12.87 -16.32
C CYS A 154 -2.06 -13.06 -17.71
N ARG A 155 -2.70 -13.88 -18.57
CA ARG A 155 -2.25 -14.12 -19.96
C ARG A 155 -2.95 -13.27 -20.99
N GLY A 156 -3.90 -12.44 -20.56
CA GLY A 156 -4.62 -11.51 -21.42
C GLY A 156 -6.08 -11.36 -21.04
N PHE A 157 -6.85 -10.68 -21.88
CA PHE A 157 -8.27 -10.43 -21.68
C PHE A 157 -9.08 -10.97 -22.88
N ASP A 158 -10.00 -11.87 -22.61
CA ASP A 158 -10.97 -12.39 -23.59
C ASP A 158 -12.14 -11.42 -23.70
N LYS A 159 -12.14 -10.61 -24.76
CA LYS A 159 -13.19 -9.60 -25.03
C LYS A 159 -14.57 -10.23 -25.24
N SER A 160 -14.63 -11.45 -25.80
CA SER A 160 -15.90 -12.11 -26.10
C SER A 160 -16.63 -12.59 -24.84
N LYS A 161 -15.89 -12.90 -23.80
CA LYS A 161 -16.40 -13.38 -22.50
C LYS A 161 -16.31 -12.35 -21.39
N GLU A 162 -15.69 -11.20 -21.67
CA GLU A 162 -15.39 -10.15 -20.68
C GLU A 162 -14.68 -10.72 -19.45
N ARG A 163 -13.63 -11.53 -19.68
CA ARG A 163 -12.88 -12.23 -18.63
C ARG A 163 -11.37 -12.15 -18.89
N TYR A 164 -10.62 -12.16 -17.81
CA TYR A 164 -9.19 -12.34 -17.87
C TYR A 164 -8.84 -13.82 -17.99
N VAL A 165 -7.90 -14.13 -18.89
CA VAL A 165 -7.31 -15.45 -19.02
C VAL A 165 -6.19 -15.55 -17.98
N VAL A 166 -6.34 -16.42 -17.01
CA VAL A 166 -5.45 -16.56 -15.87
C VAL A 166 -4.84 -17.95 -15.89
N GLU A 167 -3.53 -18.04 -15.73
CA GLU A 167 -2.76 -19.28 -15.72
C GLU A 167 -2.14 -19.49 -14.33
N CYS A 168 -2.60 -20.51 -13.62
CA CYS A 168 -2.16 -20.80 -12.26
C CYS A 168 -0.76 -21.43 -12.24
N ASN A 169 0.03 -21.09 -11.21
CA ASN A 169 1.33 -21.69 -10.94
C ASN A 169 1.23 -22.58 -9.67
N PRO A 170 1.82 -23.79 -9.57
CA PRO A 170 2.67 -24.46 -10.59
C PRO A 170 1.92 -25.24 -11.66
N ASN A 171 0.63 -25.45 -11.53
CA ASN A 171 -0.16 -26.17 -12.52
C ASN A 171 -0.70 -25.19 -13.57
N PRO A 172 -0.30 -25.29 -14.85
CA PRO A 172 -0.66 -24.33 -15.90
C PRO A 172 -2.12 -24.47 -16.38
N GLU A 173 -3.05 -24.62 -15.43
CA GLU A 173 -4.47 -24.60 -15.72
C GLU A 173 -4.90 -23.16 -16.05
N LYS A 174 -5.54 -22.98 -17.21
CA LYS A 174 -6.09 -21.70 -17.62
C LYS A 174 -7.54 -21.58 -17.21
N VAL A 175 -7.83 -20.54 -16.46
CA VAL A 175 -9.19 -20.21 -16.02
C VAL A 175 -9.58 -18.81 -16.47
N LEU A 176 -10.89 -18.58 -16.64
CA LEU A 176 -11.44 -17.30 -17.03
C LEU A 176 -12.09 -16.64 -15.82
N LEU A 177 -11.54 -15.51 -15.37
CA LEU A 177 -11.98 -14.83 -14.17
C LEU A 177 -12.39 -13.39 -14.45
N LYS A 178 -13.30 -12.86 -13.64
CA LYS A 178 -13.66 -11.46 -13.65
C LYS A 178 -12.59 -10.64 -12.94
N LYS A 179 -12.52 -9.33 -13.22
CA LYS A 179 -11.60 -8.39 -12.58
C LYS A 179 -11.75 -8.39 -11.07
N GLU A 180 -12.97 -8.39 -10.58
CA GLU A 180 -13.30 -8.39 -9.15
C GLU A 180 -12.74 -9.58 -8.35
N ASN A 181 -12.34 -10.64 -9.05
CA ASN A 181 -11.72 -11.82 -8.43
C ASN A 181 -10.18 -11.83 -8.49
N LEU A 182 -9.58 -10.72 -8.90
CA LEU A 182 -8.14 -10.60 -9.11
C LEU A 182 -7.58 -9.48 -8.26
N LYS A 183 -6.46 -9.73 -7.57
CA LYS A 183 -5.61 -8.72 -6.96
C LYS A 183 -4.25 -8.76 -7.62
N THR A 184 -3.72 -7.62 -8.01
CA THR A 184 -2.35 -7.54 -8.53
C THR A 184 -1.38 -7.38 -7.36
N VAL A 185 -0.27 -8.10 -7.38
CA VAL A 185 0.75 -8.01 -6.33
C VAL A 185 1.28 -6.59 -6.20
N SER A 186 1.62 -5.98 -7.33
CA SER A 186 2.07 -4.58 -7.40
C SER A 186 0.99 -3.58 -6.97
N GLY A 187 -0.28 -3.85 -7.29
CA GLY A 187 -1.40 -3.00 -6.86
C GLY A 187 -1.61 -3.02 -5.36
N VAL A 188 -1.55 -4.20 -4.74
CA VAL A 188 -1.59 -4.35 -3.29
C VAL A 188 -0.43 -3.59 -2.64
N PHE A 189 0.80 -3.74 -3.16
CA PHE A 189 1.96 -3.01 -2.65
C PHE A 189 1.75 -1.49 -2.72
N ARG A 190 1.35 -0.97 -3.88
CA ARG A 190 1.10 0.47 -4.08
C ARG A 190 0.02 1.04 -3.18
N SER A 191 -1.00 0.24 -2.88
CA SER A 191 -2.12 0.65 -2.02
C SER A 191 -1.77 0.70 -0.53
N ASN A 192 -0.79 -0.09 -0.09
CA ASN A 192 -0.57 -0.34 1.34
C ASN A 192 0.84 -0.03 1.84
N SER A 193 1.84 0.19 0.94
CA SER A 193 3.22 0.34 1.38
C SER A 193 3.46 1.64 2.15
N TYR A 194 4.09 1.49 3.29
CA TYR A 194 4.73 2.55 4.05
C TYR A 194 6.24 2.58 3.75
N THR A 195 6.95 3.57 4.27
CA THR A 195 8.41 3.70 4.09
C THR A 195 9.16 2.47 4.60
N GLU A 196 8.66 1.85 5.67
CA GLU A 196 9.24 0.69 6.33
C GLU A 196 8.86 -0.64 5.64
N GLY A 197 7.76 -0.68 4.89
CA GLY A 197 7.26 -1.88 4.23
C GLY A 197 5.75 -2.10 4.35
N LEU A 198 5.32 -3.37 4.36
CA LEU A 198 3.93 -3.79 4.53
C LEU A 198 3.69 -4.34 5.93
N PHE A 199 2.58 -3.93 6.53
CA PHE A 199 2.15 -4.31 7.87
C PHE A 199 0.82 -5.06 7.84
N GLU A 200 0.64 -6.03 8.70
CA GLU A 200 -0.58 -6.83 8.74
C GLU A 200 -1.77 -6.03 9.26
N THR A 201 -1.56 -5.25 10.32
CA THR A 201 -2.63 -4.48 10.99
C THR A 201 -2.69 -3.05 10.49
N ARG A 202 -1.56 -2.34 10.50
CA ARG A 202 -1.47 -0.92 10.15
C ARG A 202 -1.97 -0.62 8.73
N CYS A 203 -1.74 -1.53 7.77
CA CYS A 203 -2.21 -1.39 6.39
C CYS A 203 -3.75 -1.48 6.25
N ARG A 204 -4.46 -1.80 7.32
CA ARG A 204 -5.94 -1.87 7.35
C ARG A 204 -6.58 -0.63 7.97
N MET A 205 -5.78 0.34 8.42
CA MET A 205 -6.28 1.62 8.92
C MET A 205 -6.62 2.52 7.75
N ASN A 206 -7.84 3.03 7.70
CA ASN A 206 -8.29 3.94 6.66
C ASN A 206 -7.75 5.37 6.86
N HIS A 207 -7.84 6.16 5.80
CA HIS A 207 -7.34 7.53 5.79
C HIS A 207 -8.32 8.52 6.41
N SER A 208 -7.78 9.45 7.21
CA SER A 208 -8.41 10.73 7.52
C SER A 208 -7.40 11.87 7.35
N CYS A 209 -7.84 13.02 6.86
CA CYS A 209 -7.01 14.23 6.81
C CYS A 209 -6.77 14.84 8.20
N LYS A 210 -7.57 14.43 9.19
CA LYS A 210 -7.38 14.69 10.62
C LYS A 210 -7.48 13.36 11.36
N PRO A 211 -6.43 12.51 11.31
CA PRO A 211 -6.49 11.20 11.91
C PRO A 211 -6.46 11.27 13.44
N ASN A 212 -7.15 10.34 14.08
CA ASN A 212 -7.15 10.16 15.53
C ASN A 212 -5.98 9.31 16.04
N THR A 213 -5.16 8.78 15.14
CA THR A 213 -3.94 8.05 15.51
C THR A 213 -2.68 8.66 14.89
N GLU A 214 -1.54 8.29 15.44
CA GLU A 214 -0.21 8.61 14.92
C GLU A 214 0.69 7.39 15.02
N THR A 215 1.51 7.16 13.98
CA THR A 215 2.48 6.07 14.00
C THR A 215 3.89 6.62 13.99
N LEU A 216 4.70 6.12 14.91
CA LEU A 216 6.07 6.52 15.19
C LEU A 216 6.98 5.29 15.16
N SER A 217 8.24 5.45 14.79
CA SER A 217 9.27 4.46 15.11
C SER A 217 9.52 4.45 16.63
N VAL A 218 10.07 3.34 17.15
CA VAL A 218 10.39 3.24 18.58
C VAL A 218 11.33 4.38 19.06
N PRO A 219 12.40 4.75 18.31
CA PRO A 219 13.23 5.90 18.69
C PRO A 219 12.45 7.22 18.74
N GLN A 220 11.61 7.50 17.74
CA GLN A 220 10.80 8.71 17.71
C GLN A 220 9.80 8.77 18.88
N TYR A 221 9.16 7.64 19.19
CA TYR A 221 8.27 7.54 20.36
C TYR A 221 9.02 7.83 21.66
N ASN A 222 10.21 7.25 21.85
CA ASN A 222 11.02 7.46 23.03
C ASN A 222 11.45 8.93 23.20
N GLU A 223 11.89 9.56 22.12
CA GLU A 223 12.27 10.98 22.11
C GLU A 223 11.08 11.88 22.43
N LEU A 224 9.92 11.66 21.76
CA LEU A 224 8.76 12.53 21.87
C LEU A 224 8.05 12.43 23.23
N TYR A 225 8.05 11.24 23.84
CA TYR A 225 7.32 10.96 25.09
C TYR A 225 8.24 10.66 26.28
N GLU A 226 9.55 10.93 26.16
CA GLU A 226 10.56 10.68 27.21
C GLU A 226 10.48 9.26 27.76
N LYS A 227 10.39 8.27 26.87
CA LYS A 227 10.27 6.84 27.18
C LYS A 227 11.57 6.11 26.86
N THR A 228 11.67 4.88 27.35
CA THR A 228 12.82 3.99 27.16
C THR A 228 12.39 2.63 26.62
N LEU A 229 11.42 2.62 25.71
CA LEU A 229 11.00 1.37 25.07
C LEU A 229 12.13 0.80 24.24
N VAL A 230 12.28 -0.51 24.31
CA VAL A 230 13.20 -1.27 23.45
C VAL A 230 12.39 -1.83 22.28
N ALA A 231 12.90 -1.66 21.07
CA ALA A 231 12.32 -2.31 19.91
C ALA A 231 12.51 -3.82 20.00
N ASN A 232 11.45 -4.60 19.78
CA ASN A 232 11.55 -6.06 19.77
C ASN A 232 12.25 -6.56 18.51
N LEU A 233 12.02 -5.89 17.39
CA LEU A 233 12.58 -6.21 16.07
C LEU A 233 12.93 -4.92 15.32
N PRO A 234 13.81 -4.98 14.30
CA PRO A 234 14.08 -3.86 13.42
C PRO A 234 12.80 -3.32 12.74
N ASN A 235 12.73 -2.02 12.53
CA ASN A 235 11.61 -1.34 11.88
C ASN A 235 10.26 -1.47 12.62
N GLU A 236 10.28 -1.82 13.93
CA GLU A 236 9.07 -1.83 14.72
C GLU A 236 8.48 -0.42 14.82
N CYS A 237 7.17 -0.32 14.58
CA CYS A 237 6.39 0.89 14.68
C CYS A 237 5.38 0.82 15.83
N ILE A 238 5.12 1.97 16.41
CA ILE A 238 4.15 2.17 17.49
C ILE A 238 3.06 3.11 16.98
N THR A 239 1.82 2.66 17.01
CA THR A 239 0.65 3.50 16.74
C THR A 239 -0.02 3.88 18.06
N ILE A 240 -0.21 5.16 18.27
CA ILE A 240 -0.80 5.76 19.47
C ILE A 240 -2.08 6.54 19.15
N ALA A 241 -2.95 6.69 20.15
CA ALA A 241 -4.08 7.62 20.09
C ALA A 241 -3.58 9.07 20.18
N LYS A 242 -3.97 9.93 19.25
CA LYS A 242 -3.68 11.39 19.28
C LYS A 242 -4.66 12.17 20.13
N GLU A 243 -5.82 11.62 20.34
CA GLU A 243 -6.93 12.15 21.13
C GLU A 243 -7.66 11.00 21.82
N ASP A 244 -8.62 11.30 22.68
CA ASP A 244 -9.50 10.28 23.25
C ASP A 244 -10.39 9.70 22.14
N ILE A 245 -10.43 8.39 22.01
CA ILE A 245 -11.19 7.65 21.00
C ILE A 245 -12.25 6.83 21.71
N LYS A 246 -13.50 6.92 21.26
CA LYS A 246 -14.62 6.18 21.87
C LYS A 246 -14.73 4.76 21.29
N ALA A 247 -15.26 3.85 22.10
CA ALA A 247 -15.64 2.53 21.64
C ALA A 247 -16.54 2.63 20.41
N GLY A 248 -16.22 1.87 19.37
CA GLY A 248 -16.91 1.87 18.08
C GLY A 248 -16.42 2.89 17.06
N GLU A 249 -15.56 3.85 17.43
CA GLU A 249 -14.93 4.77 16.48
C GLU A 249 -13.86 4.08 15.64
N GLU A 250 -13.73 4.50 14.39
CA GLU A 250 -12.71 4.01 13.48
C GLU A 250 -11.35 4.62 13.83
N LEU A 251 -10.32 3.78 13.86
CA LEU A 251 -8.92 4.18 14.00
C LEU A 251 -8.40 4.60 12.61
N THR A 252 -8.03 5.85 12.46
CA THR A 252 -7.63 6.41 11.16
C THR A 252 -6.18 6.84 11.15
N ALA A 253 -5.56 6.75 9.97
CA ALA A 253 -4.18 7.14 9.71
C ALA A 253 -4.08 8.21 8.63
N TYR A 254 -2.92 8.84 8.50
CA TYR A 254 -2.62 9.80 7.47
C TYR A 254 -1.82 9.15 6.34
N TYR A 255 -2.35 9.17 5.10
CA TYR A 255 -1.72 8.49 3.95
C TYR A 255 -0.83 9.39 3.11
N ILE A 256 -1.12 10.69 3.09
CA ILE A 256 -0.48 11.65 2.20
C ILE A 256 0.62 12.42 2.92
N SER A 257 1.71 12.73 2.20
CA SER A 257 2.86 13.44 2.78
C SER A 257 2.71 14.96 2.74
N ILE A 258 1.65 15.45 2.13
CA ILE A 258 1.32 16.86 2.05
C ILE A 258 0.63 17.24 3.35
N GLY A 259 1.25 18.08 4.19
CA GLY A 259 0.72 18.47 5.49
C GLY A 259 -0.72 18.98 5.44
N ALA A 260 -1.43 18.89 6.55
CA ALA A 260 -2.82 19.32 6.73
C ALA A 260 -3.11 20.79 6.33
N GLY A 261 -2.07 21.59 6.05
CA GLY A 261 -2.19 22.98 5.61
C GLY A 261 -2.50 23.21 4.12
N LYS A 262 -2.58 22.14 3.30
CA LYS A 262 -2.99 22.30 1.89
C LYS A 262 -4.51 22.15 1.76
N ASN A 263 -5.08 22.90 0.80
CA ASN A 263 -6.52 22.89 0.59
C ASN A 263 -7.05 21.50 0.21
N VAL A 264 -8.35 21.30 0.36
CA VAL A 264 -9.04 20.02 0.15
C VAL A 264 -8.82 19.46 -1.26
N SER A 265 -8.77 20.31 -2.30
CA SER A 265 -8.60 19.89 -3.69
C SER A 265 -7.27 19.18 -3.90
N ILE A 266 -6.18 19.72 -3.35
CA ILE A 266 -4.83 19.15 -3.48
C ILE A 266 -4.74 17.82 -2.72
N ARG A 267 -5.33 17.75 -1.52
CA ARG A 267 -5.35 16.50 -0.74
C ARG A 267 -6.13 15.40 -1.45
N ARG A 268 -7.31 15.71 -1.99
CA ARG A 268 -8.13 14.77 -2.74
C ARG A 268 -7.46 14.32 -4.05
N GLU A 269 -6.78 15.22 -4.74
CA GLU A 269 -6.02 14.87 -5.95
C GLU A 269 -4.92 13.86 -5.64
N GLU A 270 -4.10 14.07 -4.61
CA GLU A 270 -3.06 13.12 -4.21
C GLU A 270 -3.65 11.76 -3.80
N LEU A 271 -4.74 11.75 -3.06
CA LEU A 271 -5.42 10.51 -2.66
C LEU A 271 -6.03 9.76 -3.85
N ARG A 272 -6.62 10.49 -4.79
CA ARG A 272 -7.17 9.90 -6.02
C ARG A 272 -6.08 9.29 -6.89
N GLU A 273 -4.97 9.98 -7.04
CA GLU A 273 -3.84 9.49 -7.83
C GLU A 273 -3.18 8.25 -7.20
N LYS A 274 -2.90 8.31 -5.91
CA LYS A 274 -2.12 7.30 -5.20
C LYS A 274 -2.95 6.13 -4.68
N TYR A 275 -4.18 6.39 -4.20
CA TYR A 275 -5.02 5.41 -3.52
C TYR A 275 -6.38 5.18 -4.16
N ARG A 276 -6.69 5.89 -5.28
CA ARG A 276 -7.90 5.70 -6.10
C ARG A 276 -9.22 5.98 -5.39
N PHE A 277 -9.23 6.82 -4.37
CA PHE A 277 -10.45 7.28 -3.70
C PHE A 277 -10.45 8.79 -3.49
N GLU A 278 -11.65 9.34 -3.20
CA GLU A 278 -11.87 10.72 -2.82
C GLU A 278 -12.22 10.80 -1.35
N CYS A 279 -11.45 11.57 -0.56
CA CYS A 279 -11.62 11.65 0.88
C CYS A 279 -12.93 12.36 1.25
N GLN A 280 -13.73 11.71 2.08
CA GLN A 280 -14.99 12.20 2.65
C GLN A 280 -14.88 12.41 4.18
N CYS A 281 -13.68 12.53 4.74
CA CYS A 281 -13.53 12.78 6.16
C CYS A 281 -14.14 14.14 6.54
N GLU A 282 -14.58 14.28 7.78
CA GLU A 282 -15.21 15.50 8.31
C GLU A 282 -14.38 16.77 8.03
N TYR A 283 -13.05 16.68 8.15
CA TYR A 283 -12.14 17.79 7.87
C TYR A 283 -12.23 18.28 6.41
N CYS A 284 -12.32 17.36 5.44
CA CYS A 284 -12.48 17.72 4.03
C CYS A 284 -13.87 18.26 3.72
N CYS A 285 -14.92 17.70 4.31
CA CYS A 285 -16.28 18.16 4.10
C CYS A 285 -16.53 19.57 4.69
N ASN A 286 -15.89 19.88 5.82
CA ASN A 286 -16.04 21.20 6.46
C ASN A 286 -15.26 22.32 5.74
N GLU A 287 -14.24 22.01 4.93
CA GLU A 287 -13.52 23.00 4.11
C GLU A 287 -14.26 23.40 2.81
N GLU A 288 -15.31 22.68 2.43
CA GLU A 288 -16.12 22.95 1.23
C GLU A 288 -17.26 23.94 1.49
N ILE A 289 -17.48 24.32 2.75
CA ILE A 289 -18.49 25.28 3.19
C ILE A 289 -17.87 26.66 3.35
#